data_69ccd0d53661950e0eec87d59d38d297
#
_entry.id   69ccd0d53661950e0eec87d59d38d297
#
_cell.length_a   1.000
_cell.length_b   1.000
_cell.length_c   1.000
_cell.angle_alpha   90.00
_cell.angle_beta   90.00
_cell.angle_gamma   90.00
#
_symmetry.space_group_name_H-M   'P 1'
#
loop_
_entity.id
_entity.type
_entity.pdbx_description
1 polymer ?
#
loop_
_entity_poly.entity_id
_entity_poly.type
_entity_poly.pdbx_seq_one_letter_code
_entity_poly.pdbx_strand_id
1 'polypeptide(L)'
;MPNLVLEYSNSVDERVNVQGLLEDLHKVTLESGLFELASVKSRALRCHNWLVGEEGDSVDFIHINFDLLAGRSAEQKRELSRALMVVLQVQASHVRSLTVNVRDMDIDCFQKVVN
;
A
#
# COMPACT_ATOMS: atom_id res chain seq x y z
N MET A 1 -11.83 -4.41 8.24
CA MET A 1 -11.01 -3.19 8.51
C MET A 1 -9.72 -3.25 7.72
N PRO A 2 -9.67 -2.70 6.51
CA PRO A 2 -8.42 -2.71 5.75
C PRO A 2 -7.56 -1.50 6.08
N ASN A 3 -6.25 -1.75 6.14
CA ASN A 3 -5.24 -0.72 6.32
C ASN A 3 -4.24 -0.80 5.18
N LEU A 4 -4.13 0.27 4.41
CA LEU A 4 -3.11 0.42 3.38
C LEU A 4 -1.99 1.29 3.94
N VAL A 5 -0.81 0.72 4.09
CA VAL A 5 0.36 1.45 4.56
C VAL A 5 1.40 1.48 3.46
N LEU A 6 1.67 2.68 2.96
CA LEU A 6 2.68 2.91 1.94
C LEU A 6 3.94 3.44 2.61
N GLU A 7 5.02 2.68 2.54
CA GLU A 7 6.33 3.12 3.03
C GLU A 7 7.22 3.46 1.84
N TYR A 8 7.95 4.57 1.92
CA TYR A 8 8.76 5.01 0.79
C TYR A 8 10.02 5.73 1.25
N SER A 9 11.06 5.61 0.44
CA SER A 9 12.29 6.35 0.65
C SER A 9 12.06 7.85 0.45
N ASN A 10 12.64 8.65 1.31
CA ASN A 10 12.43 10.10 1.37
C ASN A 10 12.56 10.81 0.01
N SER A 11 13.53 10.40 -0.80
CA SER A 11 13.78 11.03 -2.09
C SER A 11 12.69 10.79 -3.15
N VAL A 12 11.75 9.87 -2.92
CA VAL A 12 10.59 9.67 -3.80
C VAL A 12 9.78 10.96 -3.94
N ASP A 13 9.69 11.77 -2.86
CA ASP A 13 8.95 13.04 -2.88
C ASP A 13 9.44 14.02 -3.95
N GLU A 14 10.68 13.89 -4.39
CA GLU A 14 11.25 14.80 -5.39
C GLU A 14 10.62 14.63 -6.77
N ARG A 15 10.06 13.45 -7.06
CA ARG A 15 9.57 13.11 -8.40
C ARG A 15 8.13 12.60 -8.41
N VAL A 16 7.58 12.25 -7.27
CA VAL A 16 6.22 11.69 -7.14
C VAL A 16 5.42 12.55 -6.18
N ASN A 17 4.20 12.92 -6.57
CA ASN A 17 3.24 13.48 -5.65
C ASN A 17 2.68 12.35 -4.79
N VAL A 18 3.26 12.13 -3.62
CA VAL A 18 2.91 11.00 -2.76
C VAL A 18 1.48 11.08 -2.25
N GLN A 19 0.98 12.29 -1.92
CA GLN A 19 -0.41 12.44 -1.50
C GLN A 19 -1.38 12.04 -2.62
N GLY A 20 -1.11 12.47 -3.85
CA GLY A 20 -1.92 12.10 -5.01
C GLY A 20 -1.86 10.59 -5.30
N LEU A 21 -0.68 9.99 -5.16
CA LEU A 21 -0.52 8.54 -5.30
C LEU A 21 -1.35 7.80 -4.24
N LEU A 22 -1.28 8.27 -2.99
CA LEU A 22 -2.05 7.67 -1.90
C LEU A 22 -3.56 7.77 -2.16
N GLU A 23 -4.03 8.91 -2.66
CA GLU A 23 -5.44 9.11 -3.01
C GLU A 23 -5.90 8.13 -4.09
N ASP A 24 -5.07 7.89 -5.10
CA ASP A 24 -5.41 6.96 -6.18
C ASP A 24 -5.40 5.50 -5.70
N LEU A 25 -4.46 5.12 -4.85
CA LEU A 25 -4.42 3.79 -4.23
C LEU A 25 -5.64 3.58 -3.34
N HIS A 26 -6.02 4.60 -2.57
CA HIS A 26 -7.21 4.56 -1.72
C HIS A 26 -8.47 4.36 -2.56
N LYS A 27 -8.59 5.12 -3.65
CA LYS A 27 -9.72 5.01 -4.59
C LYS A 27 -9.85 3.61 -5.18
N VAL A 28 -8.75 3.00 -5.61
CA VAL A 28 -8.75 1.62 -6.11
C VAL A 28 -9.27 0.65 -5.05
N THR A 29 -8.87 0.86 -3.80
CA THR A 29 -9.34 0.04 -2.68
C THR A 29 -10.84 0.20 -2.48
N LEU A 30 -11.37 1.44 -2.50
CA LEU A 30 -12.80 1.70 -2.38
C LEU A 30 -13.59 1.05 -3.51
N GLU A 31 -13.06 1.10 -4.71
CA GLU A 31 -13.72 0.56 -5.92
C GLU A 31 -13.62 -0.97 -6.04
N SER A 32 -12.81 -1.62 -5.21
CA SER A 32 -12.63 -3.08 -5.27
C SER A 32 -13.90 -3.86 -4.94
N GLY A 33 -14.82 -3.26 -4.20
CA GLY A 33 -16.06 -3.91 -3.76
C GLY A 33 -15.85 -4.90 -2.62
N LEU A 34 -14.64 -4.96 -2.05
CA LEU A 34 -14.30 -5.94 -1.01
C LEU A 34 -14.57 -5.45 0.41
N PHE A 35 -14.72 -4.12 0.60
CA PHE A 35 -14.73 -3.52 1.93
C PHE A 35 -15.87 -2.53 2.08
N GLU A 36 -16.30 -2.36 3.34
CA GLU A 36 -17.13 -1.23 3.72
C GLU A 36 -16.32 0.05 3.55
N LEU A 37 -16.83 1.02 2.77
CA LEU A 37 -16.08 2.19 2.35
C LEU A 37 -15.52 2.99 3.53
N ALA A 38 -16.34 3.20 4.57
CA ALA A 38 -15.94 3.99 5.73
C ALA A 38 -14.83 3.33 6.57
N SER A 39 -14.57 2.05 6.36
CA SER A 39 -13.58 1.31 7.14
C SER A 39 -12.18 1.37 6.55
N VAL A 40 -12.04 1.79 5.30
CA VAL A 40 -10.74 1.81 4.60
C VAL A 40 -9.88 2.95 5.13
N LYS A 41 -8.67 2.63 5.57
CA LYS A 41 -7.69 3.62 6.04
C LYS A 41 -6.41 3.48 5.24
N SER A 42 -5.89 4.59 4.76
CA SER A 42 -4.67 4.61 3.98
C SER A 42 -3.73 5.68 4.51
N ARG A 43 -2.45 5.38 4.57
CA ARG A 43 -1.44 6.33 5.04
C ARG A 43 -0.10 6.09 4.37
N ALA A 44 0.71 7.13 4.31
CA ALA A 44 2.05 7.07 3.76
C ALA A 44 3.06 7.40 4.85
N LEU A 45 4.10 6.58 4.96
CA LEU A 45 5.18 6.72 5.91
C LEU A 45 6.48 6.99 5.16
N ARG A 46 7.08 8.15 5.41
CA ARG A 46 8.35 8.54 4.80
C ARG A 46 9.51 7.95 5.60
N CYS A 47 10.39 7.21 4.91
CA CYS A 47 11.59 6.67 5.53
C CYS A 47 12.74 7.65 5.28
N HIS A 48 13.38 8.10 6.36
CA HIS A 48 14.56 8.97 6.27
C HIS A 48 15.85 8.18 6.11
N ASN A 49 15.84 6.92 6.52
CA ASN A 49 16.99 6.03 6.42
C ASN A 49 16.54 4.74 5.75
N TRP A 50 17.20 4.38 4.65
CA TRP A 50 16.86 3.17 3.90
C TRP A 50 18.07 2.65 3.15
N LEU A 51 18.04 1.36 2.84
CA LEU A 51 19.05 0.69 2.01
C LEU A 51 18.32 -0.27 1.08
N VAL A 52 18.69 -0.25 -0.20
CA VAL A 52 18.13 -1.14 -1.23
C VAL A 52 19.25 -2.02 -1.80
N GLY A 53 19.25 -3.30 -1.44
CA GLY A 53 20.23 -4.26 -1.92
C GLY A 53 21.66 -3.78 -1.70
N GLU A 54 22.48 -3.84 -2.75
CA GLU A 54 23.87 -3.38 -2.71
C GLU A 54 24.03 -1.90 -3.09
N GLU A 55 22.94 -1.26 -3.52
CA GLU A 55 22.96 0.13 -3.99
C GLU A 55 22.76 1.15 -2.88
N GLY A 56 22.51 0.68 -1.65
CA GLY A 56 22.35 1.56 -0.50
C GLY A 56 21.15 2.50 -0.64
N ASP A 57 21.36 3.78 -0.35
CA ASP A 57 20.35 4.82 -0.48
C ASP A 57 20.43 5.59 -1.80
N SER A 58 21.20 5.11 -2.78
CA SER A 58 21.30 5.73 -4.10
C SER A 58 20.07 5.50 -4.98
N VAL A 59 19.24 4.54 -4.64
CA VAL A 59 18.00 4.21 -5.34
C VAL A 59 16.83 4.21 -4.38
N ASP A 60 15.62 4.33 -4.92
CA ASP A 60 14.39 4.44 -4.16
C ASP A 60 13.61 3.15 -4.08
N PHE A 61 12.73 3.08 -3.09
CA PHE A 61 11.73 2.03 -2.98
C PHE A 61 10.38 2.59 -2.57
N ILE A 62 9.33 1.86 -2.94
CA ILE A 62 7.98 2.02 -2.39
C ILE A 62 7.48 0.61 -2.05
N HIS A 63 7.01 0.43 -0.83
CA HIS A 63 6.42 -0.81 -0.37
C HIS A 63 5.04 -0.56 0.21
N ILE A 64 4.06 -1.35 -0.22
CA ILE A 64 2.71 -1.31 0.34
C ILE A 64 2.49 -2.58 1.14
N ASN A 65 2.13 -2.42 2.41
CA ASN A 65 1.52 -3.45 3.23
C ASN A 65 0.03 -3.17 3.30
N PHE A 66 -0.76 -4.13 2.85
CA PHE A 66 -2.21 -4.04 2.90
C PHE A 66 -2.72 -5.13 3.84
N ASP A 67 -3.22 -4.71 5.00
CA ASP A 67 -3.76 -5.62 6.00
C ASP A 67 -5.28 -5.63 5.92
N LEU A 68 -5.86 -6.84 5.87
CA LEU A 68 -7.31 -7.02 5.85
C LEU A 68 -7.69 -8.18 6.77
N LEU A 69 -8.93 -8.19 7.23
CA LEU A 69 -9.42 -9.31 8.02
C LEU A 69 -9.52 -10.56 7.16
N ALA A 70 -9.14 -11.70 7.74
CA ALA A 70 -9.25 -13.00 7.09
C ALA A 70 -10.68 -13.25 6.61
N GLY A 71 -10.84 -13.95 5.50
CA GLY A 71 -12.13 -14.32 4.94
C GLY A 71 -12.26 -14.05 3.43
N ARG A 72 -11.40 -13.21 2.85
CA ARG A 72 -11.37 -13.02 1.40
C ARG A 72 -10.59 -14.17 0.77
N SER A 73 -11.00 -14.54 -0.47
CA SER A 73 -10.34 -15.62 -1.19
C SER A 73 -8.93 -15.21 -1.64
N ALA A 74 -8.10 -16.19 -1.95
CA ALA A 74 -6.77 -15.96 -2.51
C ALA A 74 -6.87 -15.16 -3.83
N GLU A 75 -7.88 -15.45 -4.65
CA GLU A 75 -8.10 -14.74 -5.91
C GLU A 75 -8.41 -13.26 -5.68
N GLN A 76 -9.30 -12.96 -4.73
CA GLN A 76 -9.64 -11.57 -4.39
C GLN A 76 -8.40 -10.79 -3.91
N LYS A 77 -7.57 -11.41 -3.09
CA LYS A 77 -6.33 -10.78 -2.60
C LYS A 77 -5.31 -10.58 -3.72
N ARG A 78 -5.18 -11.53 -4.64
CA ARG A 78 -4.29 -11.38 -5.81
C ARG A 78 -4.74 -10.24 -6.72
N GLU A 79 -6.03 -10.15 -7.00
CA GLU A 79 -6.57 -9.08 -7.83
C GLU A 79 -6.34 -7.71 -7.21
N LEU A 80 -6.55 -7.60 -5.90
CA LEU A 80 -6.28 -6.35 -5.18
C LEU A 80 -4.80 -5.96 -5.27
N SER A 81 -3.89 -6.90 -5.04
CA SER A 81 -2.45 -6.64 -5.12
C SER A 81 -2.03 -6.18 -6.51
N ARG A 82 -2.60 -6.79 -7.56
CA ARG A 82 -2.32 -6.41 -8.94
C ARG A 82 -2.85 -5.02 -9.27
N ALA A 83 -4.05 -4.70 -8.82
CA ALA A 83 -4.65 -3.38 -9.05
C ALA A 83 -3.82 -2.27 -8.39
N LEU A 84 -3.34 -2.50 -7.18
CA LEU A 84 -2.47 -1.55 -6.49
C LEU A 84 -1.13 -1.42 -7.21
N MET A 85 -0.55 -2.52 -7.68
CA MET A 85 0.72 -2.48 -8.41
C MET A 85 0.60 -1.70 -9.71
N VAL A 86 -0.52 -1.81 -10.43
CA VAL A 86 -0.75 -1.04 -11.66
C VAL A 86 -0.64 0.46 -11.39
N VAL A 87 -1.23 0.94 -10.30
CA VAL A 87 -1.15 2.35 -9.92
C VAL A 87 0.30 2.76 -9.67
N LEU A 88 1.06 1.93 -8.92
CA LEU A 88 2.48 2.20 -8.66
C LEU A 88 3.29 2.26 -9.94
N GLN A 89 3.09 1.32 -10.86
CA GLN A 89 3.84 1.27 -12.11
C GLN A 89 3.56 2.47 -13.01
N VAL A 90 2.33 2.98 -13.00
CA VAL A 90 1.96 4.15 -13.79
C VAL A 90 2.56 5.43 -13.21
N GLN A 91 2.49 5.62 -11.90
CA GLN A 91 2.85 6.87 -11.26
C GLN A 91 4.28 6.92 -10.73
N ALA A 92 4.90 5.80 -10.50
CA ALA A 92 6.23 5.70 -9.90
C ALA A 92 7.15 4.75 -10.67
N SER A 93 7.05 4.72 -11.99
CA SER A 93 7.79 3.78 -12.85
C SER A 93 9.31 3.92 -12.74
N HIS A 94 9.81 5.08 -12.32
CA HIS A 94 11.24 5.34 -12.15
C HIS A 94 11.79 4.84 -10.81
N VAL A 95 10.92 4.46 -9.86
CA VAL A 95 11.35 3.92 -8.57
C VAL A 95 11.88 2.50 -8.75
N ARG A 96 13.09 2.25 -8.25
CA ARG A 96 13.79 0.97 -8.47
C ARG A 96 13.00 -0.22 -7.97
N SER A 97 12.46 -0.16 -6.78
CA SER A 97 11.76 -1.28 -6.17
C SER A 97 10.33 -0.89 -5.81
N LEU A 98 9.37 -1.56 -6.43
CA LEU A 98 7.95 -1.40 -6.15
C LEU A 98 7.42 -2.74 -5.66
N THR A 99 6.88 -2.78 -4.45
CA THR A 99 6.36 -4.02 -3.87
C THR A 99 5.00 -3.81 -3.22
N VAL A 100 4.15 -4.82 -3.30
CA VAL A 100 2.84 -4.84 -2.67
C VAL A 100 2.65 -6.20 -1.99
N ASN A 101 2.29 -6.17 -0.73
CA ASN A 101 1.94 -7.36 0.02
C ASN A 101 0.56 -7.22 0.64
N VAL A 102 -0.33 -8.17 0.36
CA VAL A 102 -1.67 -8.25 0.95
C VAL A 102 -1.66 -9.40 1.93
N ARG A 103 -2.02 -9.12 3.18
CA ARG A 103 -1.96 -10.14 4.25
C ARG A 103 -3.19 -10.10 5.15
N ASP A 104 -3.54 -11.29 5.66
CA ASP A 104 -4.67 -11.45 6.56
C ASP A 104 -4.31 -11.01 7.99
N MET A 105 -5.26 -10.35 8.64
CA MET A 105 -5.25 -10.16 10.09
C MET A 105 -6.11 -11.24 10.73
N ASP A 106 -5.65 -11.76 11.88
CA ASP A 106 -6.41 -12.76 12.63
C ASP A 106 -7.65 -12.13 13.25
N ILE A 107 -8.82 -12.62 12.86
CA ILE A 107 -10.10 -12.09 13.32
C ILE A 107 -10.28 -12.24 14.84
N ASP A 108 -9.67 -13.26 15.42
CA ASP A 108 -9.78 -13.52 16.87
C ASP A 108 -8.98 -12.51 17.70
N CYS A 109 -8.01 -11.84 17.10
CA CYS A 109 -7.14 -10.88 17.77
C CYS A 109 -7.44 -9.42 17.37
N PHE A 110 -8.53 -9.20 16.62
CA PHE A 110 -8.88 -7.88 16.10
C PHE A 110 -9.98 -7.22 16.94
N GLN A 111 -9.75 -5.97 17.32
CA GLN A 111 -10.73 -5.16 18.06
C GLN A 111 -10.97 -3.87 17.29
N LYS A 112 -12.22 -3.44 17.23
CA LYS A 112 -12.61 -2.19 16.56
C LYS A 112 -13.70 -1.47 17.32
N VAL A 113 -13.52 -0.16 17.53
CA VAL A 113 -14.55 0.73 18.04
C VAL A 113 -14.63 1.95 17.11
N VAL A 114 -15.85 2.30 16.72
CA VAL A 114 -16.14 3.53 15.98
C VAL A 114 -17.00 4.42 16.89
N ASN A 115 -16.48 5.58 17.23
CA ASN A 115 -17.16 6.54 18.08
C ASN A 115 -18.03 7.49 17.27
#